data_c75b23e58590be9b40e0dccee09f58d3
#
_entry.id   c75b23e58590be9b40e0dccee09f58d3
#
_cell.length_a   1.000
_cell.length_b   1.000
_cell.length_c   1.000
_cell.angle_alpha   90.00
_cell.angle_beta   90.00
_cell.angle_gamma   90.00
#
_symmetry.space_group_name_H-M   'P 1'
#
loop_
_entity.id
_entity.type
_entity.pdbx_description
1 polymer ?
#
loop_
_entity_poly.entity_id
_entity_poly.type
_entity_poly.pdbx_seq_one_letter_code
_entity_poly.pdbx_strand_id
1 'polypeptide(L)'
;MDAIPAPSWPPQDGTPFHTRTYSPHEVLSITLRLEGHLRTGTVLAHADRNSQRTVHVQFLPALRSGARDTWVWWTPDRMRLHVRTGRSPTETAPTAGDAIEVPAPAPYGLLTDEVRYPAGRWPQLEARVGSSWHPGLLLRRFRWGSGQSTAVVWMSLPAPAGWGALARYTRHYIWDPARTRARKPVP
;
A
#
# COMPACT_ATOMS: atom_id res chain seq x y z
N MET A 1 18.22 -3.27 -6.82
CA MET A 1 18.84 -1.97 -7.14
C MET A 1 18.40 -0.97 -6.09
N ASP A 2 19.31 -0.12 -5.62
CA ASP A 2 19.04 0.89 -4.61
C ASP A 2 18.24 2.07 -5.19
N ALA A 3 17.54 2.80 -4.32
CA ALA A 3 16.92 4.06 -4.65
C ALA A 3 17.99 5.08 -5.04
N ILE A 4 17.67 5.94 -5.99
CA ILE A 4 18.58 6.99 -6.44
C ILE A 4 18.34 8.23 -5.59
N PRO A 5 19.32 8.71 -4.80
CA PRO A 5 19.18 9.96 -4.07
C PRO A 5 18.88 11.11 -5.06
N ALA A 6 17.94 11.96 -4.70
CA ALA A 6 17.75 13.22 -5.44
C ALA A 6 18.83 14.20 -5.01
N PRO A 7 19.35 15.04 -5.93
CA PRO A 7 20.25 16.12 -5.56
C PRO A 7 19.52 17.08 -4.59
N SER A 8 20.27 17.95 -3.96
CA SER A 8 19.78 18.90 -2.96
C SER A 8 18.42 19.47 -3.32
N TRP A 9 17.46 19.28 -2.44
CA TRP A 9 16.11 19.76 -2.62
C TRP A 9 15.82 20.88 -1.59
N PRO A 10 15.17 22.00 -1.95
CA PRO A 10 14.67 22.36 -3.30
C PRO A 10 15.78 22.66 -4.29
N PRO A 11 15.49 22.57 -5.61
CA PRO A 11 16.48 22.89 -6.65
C PRO A 11 16.95 24.33 -6.52
N GLN A 12 18.27 24.56 -6.52
CA GLN A 12 18.84 25.91 -6.40
C GLN A 12 18.92 26.66 -7.73
N ASP A 13 18.55 26.04 -8.84
CA ASP A 13 18.64 26.55 -10.19
C ASP A 13 17.44 27.41 -10.65
N GLY A 14 16.52 27.70 -9.73
CA GLY A 14 15.32 28.51 -10.01
C GLY A 14 14.26 27.84 -10.88
N THR A 15 14.42 26.57 -11.25
CA THR A 15 13.43 25.86 -12.07
C THR A 15 12.13 25.67 -11.28
N PRO A 16 10.95 25.99 -11.87
CA PRO A 16 9.67 25.79 -11.21
C PRO A 16 9.43 24.32 -10.86
N PHE A 17 8.90 24.08 -9.70
CA PHE A 17 8.49 22.76 -9.27
C PHE A 17 7.17 22.81 -8.49
N HIS A 18 6.44 21.72 -8.53
CA HIS A 18 5.18 21.58 -7.82
C HIS A 18 5.38 20.64 -6.62
N THR A 19 5.17 21.15 -5.42
CA THR A 19 5.30 20.35 -4.19
C THR A 19 3.93 20.08 -3.57
N ARG A 20 3.68 18.83 -3.20
CA ARG A 20 2.56 18.42 -2.35
C ARG A 20 3.10 17.83 -1.06
N THR A 21 2.74 18.42 0.06
CA THR A 21 2.99 17.91 1.41
C THR A 21 1.80 17.05 1.85
N TYR A 22 2.07 15.95 2.55
CA TYR A 22 1.05 15.05 3.07
C TYR A 22 0.78 15.34 4.53
N SER A 23 -0.50 15.39 4.89
CA SER A 23 -0.91 15.49 6.29
C SER A 23 -0.74 14.15 7.02
N PRO A 24 -0.66 14.13 8.35
CA PRO A 24 -0.60 12.88 9.13
C PRO A 24 -1.76 11.91 8.88
N HIS A 25 -2.88 12.40 8.36
CA HIS A 25 -4.05 11.60 8.02
C HIS A 25 -3.97 10.96 6.63
N GLU A 26 -3.16 11.52 5.74
CA GLU A 26 -2.89 10.98 4.40
C GLU A 26 -1.69 10.04 4.43
N VAL A 27 -1.72 9.00 5.25
CA VAL A 27 -0.54 8.16 5.50
C VAL A 27 -0.18 7.36 4.25
N LEU A 28 0.75 7.90 3.48
CA LEU A 28 1.46 7.17 2.44
C LEU A 28 2.78 6.66 3.01
N SER A 29 3.10 5.42 2.75
CA SER A 29 4.41 4.87 3.05
C SER A 29 5.03 4.24 1.81
N ILE A 30 6.34 4.16 1.81
CA ILE A 30 7.13 3.66 0.69
C ILE A 30 8.12 2.63 1.19
N THR A 31 8.23 1.51 0.50
CA THR A 31 9.32 0.57 0.70
C THR A 31 10.30 0.70 -0.46
N LEU A 32 11.56 0.90 -0.14
CA LEU A 32 12.65 1.06 -1.09
C LEU A 32 13.93 0.42 -0.55
N ARG A 33 14.89 0.15 -1.42
CA ARG A 33 16.24 -0.27 -0.99
C ARG A 33 17.13 0.97 -0.89
N LEU A 34 17.79 1.14 0.24
CA LEU A 34 18.74 2.21 0.49
C LEU A 34 19.99 1.62 1.14
N GLU A 35 21.17 1.91 0.60
CA GLU A 35 22.44 1.37 1.09
C GLU A 35 22.44 -0.17 1.22
N GLY A 36 21.89 -0.86 0.22
CA GLY A 36 21.77 -2.31 0.18
C GLY A 36 20.66 -2.91 1.06
N HIS A 37 20.00 -2.12 1.91
CA HIS A 37 18.97 -2.57 2.85
C HIS A 37 17.56 -2.16 2.42
N LEU A 38 16.62 -3.08 2.55
CA LEU A 38 15.19 -2.76 2.35
C LEU A 38 14.68 -1.96 3.55
N ARG A 39 14.16 -0.77 3.30
CA ARG A 39 13.63 0.14 4.31
C ARG A 39 12.21 0.57 3.96
N THR A 40 11.39 0.75 4.97
CA THR A 40 10.06 1.36 4.83
C THR A 40 10.05 2.69 5.56
N GLY A 41 9.60 3.72 4.88
CA GLY A 41 9.49 5.08 5.41
C GLY A 41 8.12 5.68 5.16
N THR A 42 7.85 6.80 5.80
CA THR A 42 6.66 7.63 5.59
C THR A 42 6.96 8.67 4.53
N VAL A 43 6.06 8.84 3.58
CA VAL A 43 6.15 9.91 2.58
C VAL A 43 5.66 11.21 3.22
N LEU A 44 6.53 12.19 3.35
CA LEU A 44 6.21 13.51 3.88
C LEU A 44 5.72 14.47 2.79
N ALA A 45 6.34 14.38 1.62
CA ALA A 45 6.01 15.22 0.47
C ALA A 45 6.45 14.55 -0.83
N HIS A 46 5.92 15.03 -1.94
CA HIS A 46 6.54 14.81 -3.24
C HIS A 46 6.64 16.12 -4.01
N ALA A 47 7.53 16.16 -4.99
CA ALA A 47 7.64 17.28 -5.88
C ALA A 47 7.84 16.80 -7.31
N ASP A 48 7.13 17.44 -8.21
CA ASP A 48 7.17 17.16 -9.64
C ASP A 48 7.92 18.25 -10.37
N ARG A 49 8.88 17.86 -11.19
CA ARG A 49 9.70 18.73 -12.03
C ARG A 49 9.96 18.04 -13.38
N ASN A 50 9.63 18.68 -14.49
CA ASN A 50 9.91 18.18 -15.84
C ASN A 50 9.51 16.70 -16.02
N SER A 51 8.30 16.34 -15.61
CA SER A 51 7.77 14.97 -15.65
C SER A 51 8.50 13.96 -14.76
N GLN A 52 9.46 14.40 -13.96
CA GLN A 52 10.13 13.59 -12.96
C GLN A 52 9.59 13.91 -11.56
N ARG A 53 9.42 12.88 -10.76
CA ARG A 53 8.97 13.01 -9.38
C ARG A 53 10.10 12.72 -8.42
N THR A 54 10.25 13.56 -7.41
CA THR A 54 11.04 13.31 -6.22
C THR A 54 10.13 13.10 -5.02
N VAL A 55 10.56 12.28 -4.07
CA VAL A 55 9.79 11.92 -2.88
C VAL A 55 10.62 12.19 -1.64
N HIS A 56 10.06 12.95 -0.71
CA HIS A 56 10.64 13.17 0.62
C HIS A 56 10.19 12.06 1.55
N VAL A 57 11.10 11.24 2.01
CA VAL A 57 10.82 10.06 2.82
C VAL A 57 11.50 10.17 4.17
N GLN A 58 10.71 10.00 5.23
CA GLN A 58 11.21 9.88 6.58
C GLN A 58 11.26 8.40 6.99
N PHE A 59 12.43 7.95 7.40
CA PHE A 59 12.64 6.60 7.93
C PHE A 59 12.60 6.62 9.45
N LEU A 60 11.86 5.68 10.02
CA LEU A 60 11.92 5.45 11.47
C LEU A 60 13.32 4.95 11.83
N PRO A 61 13.93 5.45 12.90
CA PRO A 61 15.26 5.04 13.28
C PRO A 61 15.30 3.57 13.67
N ALA A 62 16.31 2.86 13.22
CA ALA A 62 16.80 1.70 13.98
C ALA A 62 17.30 2.26 15.33
N LEU A 63 16.76 1.79 16.41
CA LEU A 63 16.84 2.09 17.85
C LEU A 63 17.93 3.07 18.43
N ARG A 64 18.84 3.65 17.64
CA ARG A 64 19.95 4.50 18.14
C ARG A 64 20.30 5.74 17.30
N SER A 65 19.66 5.98 16.19
CA SER A 65 19.92 7.18 15.36
C SER A 65 18.61 7.92 15.10
N GLY A 66 18.61 9.23 15.25
CA GLY A 66 17.43 10.08 15.02
C GLY A 66 16.74 9.80 13.68
N ALA A 67 15.50 10.19 13.55
CA ALA A 67 14.77 10.07 12.28
C ALA A 67 15.61 10.66 11.14
N ARG A 68 15.86 9.87 10.13
CA ARG A 68 16.54 10.35 8.91
C ARG A 68 15.46 10.57 7.86
N ASP A 69 15.51 11.72 7.23
CA ASP A 69 14.72 12.02 6.06
C ASP A 69 15.65 12.24 4.85
N THR A 70 15.15 11.95 3.68
CA THR A 70 15.90 12.14 2.44
C THR A 70 14.95 12.30 1.27
N TRP A 71 15.42 13.02 0.25
CA TRP A 71 14.79 13.09 -1.04
C TRP A 71 15.36 12.02 -1.96
N VAL A 72 14.47 11.28 -2.62
CA VAL A 72 14.83 10.25 -3.59
C VAL A 72 14.04 10.43 -4.87
N TRP A 73 14.62 10.06 -6.02
CA TRP A 73 13.89 9.99 -7.27
C TRP A 73 12.85 8.87 -7.22
N TRP A 74 11.62 9.19 -7.55
CA TRP A 74 10.58 8.18 -7.66
C TRP A 74 10.86 7.26 -8.84
N THR A 75 11.04 5.99 -8.56
CA THR A 75 11.30 4.92 -9.51
C THR A 75 10.36 3.74 -9.21
N PRO A 76 9.23 3.59 -9.93
CA PRO A 76 8.22 2.57 -9.64
C PRO A 76 8.77 1.14 -9.60
N ASP A 77 9.81 0.84 -10.41
CA ASP A 77 10.43 -0.48 -10.46
C ASP A 77 11.27 -0.81 -9.22
N ARG A 78 11.73 0.21 -8.51
CA ARG A 78 12.61 0.09 -7.34
C ARG A 78 11.92 0.37 -6.02
N MET A 79 10.69 0.87 -6.10
CA MET A 79 9.95 1.36 -4.95
C MET A 79 8.54 0.77 -4.93
N ARG A 80 8.00 0.59 -3.72
CA ARG A 80 6.62 0.14 -3.53
C ARG A 80 5.87 1.13 -2.68
N LEU A 81 4.88 1.78 -3.26
CA LEU A 81 3.97 2.66 -2.54
C LEU A 81 2.94 1.80 -1.78
N HIS A 82 2.73 2.14 -0.51
CA HIS A 82 1.67 1.56 0.33
C HIS A 82 0.70 2.66 0.72
N VAL A 83 -0.55 2.50 0.35
CA VAL A 83 -1.63 3.42 0.70
C VAL A 83 -2.39 2.83 1.88
N ARG A 84 -2.24 3.44 3.05
CA ARG A 84 -2.91 3.00 4.29
C ARG A 84 -4.34 3.49 4.36
N THR A 85 -4.55 4.74 3.94
CA THR A 85 -5.86 5.39 3.90
C THR A 85 -6.17 5.83 2.47
N GLY A 86 -7.43 5.88 2.12
CA GLY A 86 -7.87 6.24 0.77
C GLY A 86 -8.12 5.04 -0.14
N ARG A 87 -8.68 5.31 -1.30
CA ARG A 87 -9.14 4.30 -2.26
C ARG A 87 -8.30 4.34 -3.53
N SER A 88 -8.18 3.17 -4.16
CA SER A 88 -7.70 3.08 -5.52
C SER A 88 -8.72 3.67 -6.50
N PRO A 89 -8.32 4.21 -7.63
CA PRO A 89 -9.24 4.64 -8.69
C PRO A 89 -10.26 3.57 -9.10
N THR A 90 -9.91 2.29 -9.02
CA THR A 90 -10.83 1.16 -9.31
C THR A 90 -11.87 0.91 -8.23
N GLU A 91 -11.68 1.43 -7.01
CA GLU A 91 -12.62 1.27 -5.89
C GLU A 91 -13.65 2.40 -5.81
N THR A 92 -13.53 3.43 -6.63
CA THR A 92 -14.43 4.59 -6.63
C THR A 92 -15.80 4.28 -7.23
N ALA A 93 -15.91 3.24 -8.04
CA ALA A 93 -17.13 2.74 -8.63
C ALA A 93 -17.27 1.23 -8.41
N PRO A 94 -17.60 0.78 -7.18
CA PRO A 94 -17.80 -0.64 -6.90
C PRO A 94 -18.92 -1.21 -7.76
N THR A 95 -18.71 -2.40 -8.31
CA THR A 95 -19.67 -3.10 -9.16
C THR A 95 -20.30 -4.28 -8.43
N ALA A 96 -21.44 -4.74 -8.91
CA ALA A 96 -22.06 -5.96 -8.40
C ALA A 96 -21.09 -7.14 -8.57
N GLY A 97 -20.84 -7.86 -7.48
CA GLY A 97 -19.88 -8.99 -7.45
C GLY A 97 -18.48 -8.62 -7.00
N ASP A 98 -18.17 -7.37 -6.71
CA ASP A 98 -16.91 -6.98 -6.08
C ASP A 98 -16.82 -7.48 -4.64
N ALA A 99 -15.60 -7.63 -4.13
CA ALA A 99 -15.33 -7.98 -2.75
C ALA A 99 -15.93 -6.93 -1.81
N ILE A 100 -16.68 -7.39 -0.81
CA ILE A 100 -17.37 -6.50 0.13
C ILE A 100 -16.43 -6.14 1.27
N GLU A 101 -16.16 -4.86 1.45
CA GLU A 101 -15.39 -4.38 2.60
C GLU A 101 -16.18 -4.58 3.90
N VAL A 102 -15.44 -4.95 4.95
CA VAL A 102 -15.98 -5.03 6.31
C VAL A 102 -16.16 -3.61 6.83
N PRO A 103 -17.37 -3.20 7.23
CA PRO A 103 -17.57 -1.88 7.84
C PRO A 103 -16.83 -1.78 9.19
N ALA A 104 -16.50 -0.57 9.59
CA ALA A 104 -15.90 -0.28 10.89
C ALA A 104 -16.93 0.44 11.79
N PRO A 105 -17.28 -0.09 12.99
CA PRO A 105 -16.87 -1.39 13.53
C PRO A 105 -17.50 -2.59 12.81
N ALA A 106 -16.83 -3.74 12.85
CA ALA A 106 -17.36 -4.96 12.26
C ALA A 106 -18.63 -5.43 12.98
N PRO A 107 -19.77 -5.62 12.29
CA PRO A 107 -21.07 -5.89 12.93
C PRO A 107 -21.31 -7.38 13.22
N TYR A 108 -20.26 -8.20 13.27
CA TYR A 108 -20.37 -9.68 13.28
C TYR A 108 -20.28 -10.31 14.67
N GLY A 109 -20.37 -9.50 15.74
CA GLY A 109 -20.28 -9.96 17.12
C GLY A 109 -18.82 -10.16 17.59
N LEU A 110 -18.63 -11.05 18.56
CA LEU A 110 -17.30 -11.30 19.12
C LEU A 110 -16.39 -12.03 18.13
N LEU A 111 -15.12 -11.69 18.13
CA LEU A 111 -14.09 -12.43 17.43
C LEU A 111 -13.86 -13.77 18.11
N THR A 112 -14.05 -14.87 17.40
CA THR A 112 -13.90 -16.23 17.93
C THR A 112 -12.58 -16.90 17.53
N ASP A 113 -11.99 -16.48 16.40
CA ASP A 113 -10.72 -17.03 15.95
C ASP A 113 -9.97 -16.00 15.06
N GLU A 114 -8.64 -15.95 15.21
CA GLU A 114 -7.75 -15.14 14.38
C GLU A 114 -6.54 -15.95 13.92
N VAL A 115 -6.38 -16.09 12.64
CA VAL A 115 -5.18 -16.64 12.02
C VAL A 115 -4.33 -15.51 11.47
N ARG A 116 -3.10 -15.38 11.95
CA ARG A 116 -2.10 -14.44 11.44
C ARG A 116 -1.03 -15.19 10.65
N TYR A 117 -0.78 -14.76 9.44
CA TYR A 117 0.26 -15.34 8.61
C TYR A 117 1.56 -14.57 8.79
N PRO A 118 2.68 -15.26 9.08
CA PRO A 118 3.97 -14.59 9.28
C PRO A 118 4.47 -13.93 8.00
N ALA A 119 5.27 -12.88 8.16
CA ALA A 119 5.89 -12.18 7.04
C ALA A 119 6.68 -13.16 6.14
N GLY A 120 6.50 -13.04 4.83
CA GLY A 120 7.12 -13.90 3.83
C GLY A 120 6.42 -15.26 3.60
N ARG A 121 5.39 -15.59 4.39
CA ARG A 121 4.58 -16.80 4.22
C ARG A 121 3.09 -16.52 4.01
N TRP A 122 2.78 -15.35 3.46
CA TRP A 122 1.42 -14.95 3.20
C TRP A 122 0.83 -15.73 2.03
N PRO A 123 -0.32 -16.40 2.22
CA PRO A 123 -1.02 -17.07 1.13
C PRO A 123 -1.38 -16.06 0.03
N GLN A 124 -1.21 -16.48 -1.21
CA GLN A 124 -1.62 -15.68 -2.36
C GLN A 124 -3.11 -15.87 -2.59
N LEU A 125 -3.78 -14.77 -2.89
CA LEU A 125 -5.19 -14.75 -3.24
C LEU A 125 -5.46 -13.75 -4.37
N GLU A 126 -6.67 -13.78 -4.88
CA GLU A 126 -7.23 -12.75 -5.73
C GLU A 126 -8.55 -12.29 -5.14
N ALA A 127 -8.81 -10.99 -5.20
CA ALA A 127 -10.11 -10.41 -4.87
C ALA A 127 -10.65 -9.63 -6.06
N ARG A 128 -11.94 -9.65 -6.23
CA ARG A 128 -12.60 -8.92 -7.31
C ARG A 128 -12.87 -7.49 -6.85
N VAL A 129 -12.33 -6.53 -7.59
CA VAL A 129 -12.47 -5.09 -7.32
C VAL A 129 -12.63 -4.37 -8.65
N GLY A 130 -13.64 -3.49 -8.79
CA GLY A 130 -13.94 -2.80 -10.03
C GLY A 130 -14.19 -3.77 -11.20
N SER A 131 -14.93 -4.84 -10.94
CA SER A 131 -15.23 -5.94 -11.88
C SER A 131 -14.03 -6.78 -12.36
N SER A 132 -12.82 -6.52 -11.88
CA SER A 132 -11.60 -7.23 -12.26
C SER A 132 -11.01 -7.99 -11.08
N TRP A 133 -10.29 -9.09 -11.36
CA TRP A 133 -9.56 -9.85 -10.35
C TRP A 133 -8.18 -9.23 -10.14
N HIS A 134 -7.88 -8.90 -8.88
CA HIS A 134 -6.60 -8.31 -8.50
C HIS A 134 -5.84 -9.22 -7.55
N PRO A 135 -4.52 -9.39 -7.75
CA PRO A 135 -3.69 -10.20 -6.88
C PRO A 135 -3.53 -9.54 -5.51
N GLY A 136 -3.46 -10.37 -4.48
CA GLY A 136 -3.26 -9.94 -3.11
C GLY A 136 -2.56 -10.99 -2.26
N LEU A 137 -2.24 -10.60 -1.04
CA LEU A 137 -1.61 -11.44 -0.03
C LEU A 137 -2.49 -11.45 1.22
N LEU A 138 -2.84 -12.63 1.70
CA LEU A 138 -3.64 -12.80 2.91
C LEU A 138 -2.77 -12.57 4.14
N LEU A 139 -3.04 -11.51 4.90
CA LEU A 139 -2.30 -11.16 6.11
C LEU A 139 -2.89 -11.80 7.35
N ARG A 140 -4.25 -11.77 7.45
CA ARG A 140 -5.02 -12.29 8.58
C ARG A 140 -6.35 -12.83 8.11
N ARG A 141 -6.86 -13.80 8.82
CA ARG A 141 -8.21 -14.32 8.68
C ARG A 141 -8.90 -14.30 10.02
N PHE A 142 -10.15 -13.88 10.03
CA PHE A 142 -10.96 -13.82 11.24
C PHE A 142 -12.20 -14.68 11.08
N ARG A 143 -12.62 -15.30 12.17
CA ARG A 143 -13.93 -15.92 12.31
C ARG A 143 -14.68 -15.24 13.44
N TRP A 144 -15.93 -14.90 13.20
CA TRP A 144 -16.79 -14.16 14.10
C TRP A 144 -17.86 -15.03 14.69
N GLY A 145 -18.42 -14.67 15.85
CA GLY A 145 -19.49 -15.40 16.54
C GLY A 145 -20.76 -15.58 15.72
N SER A 146 -21.02 -14.71 14.77
CA SER A 146 -22.10 -14.87 13.77
C SER A 146 -21.84 -16.00 12.74
N GLY A 147 -20.68 -16.66 12.77
CA GLY A 147 -20.23 -17.59 11.72
C GLY A 147 -19.59 -16.91 10.50
N GLN A 148 -19.64 -15.57 10.41
CA GLN A 148 -19.01 -14.83 9.32
C GLN A 148 -17.48 -15.00 9.36
N SER A 149 -16.87 -15.19 8.21
CA SER A 149 -15.42 -15.11 8.04
C SER A 149 -15.02 -13.84 7.29
N THR A 150 -13.91 -13.22 7.73
CA THR A 150 -13.36 -12.03 7.07
C THR A 150 -11.85 -12.15 6.90
N ALA A 151 -11.25 -11.36 6.01
CA ALA A 151 -9.84 -11.43 5.67
C ALA A 151 -9.23 -10.05 5.52
N VAL A 152 -8.08 -9.82 6.16
CA VAL A 152 -7.23 -8.66 5.89
C VAL A 152 -6.21 -9.04 4.84
N VAL A 153 -6.18 -8.28 3.78
CA VAL A 153 -5.35 -8.55 2.61
C VAL A 153 -4.54 -7.33 2.19
N TRP A 154 -3.36 -7.55 1.64
CA TRP A 154 -2.67 -6.57 0.83
C TRP A 154 -3.06 -6.76 -0.62
N MET A 155 -3.66 -5.75 -1.23
CA MET A 155 -4.08 -5.75 -2.62
C MET A 155 -3.14 -4.92 -3.47
N SER A 156 -2.77 -5.41 -4.65
CA SER A 156 -2.09 -4.63 -5.67
C SER A 156 -3.16 -4.03 -6.60
N LEU A 157 -3.45 -2.75 -6.42
CA LEU A 157 -4.45 -2.01 -7.17
C LEU A 157 -3.81 -0.80 -7.86
N PRO A 158 -4.45 -0.19 -8.85
CA PRO A 158 -3.99 1.05 -9.46
C PRO A 158 -3.63 2.10 -8.41
N ALA A 159 -2.44 2.67 -8.56
CA ALA A 159 -1.97 3.72 -7.67
C ALA A 159 -2.76 5.02 -7.88
N PRO A 160 -2.78 5.92 -6.89
CA PRO A 160 -3.27 7.28 -7.10
C PRO A 160 -2.56 7.95 -8.28
N ALA A 161 -3.23 8.91 -8.91
CA ALA A 161 -2.69 9.61 -10.09
C ALA A 161 -1.26 10.12 -9.84
N GLY A 162 -0.39 9.88 -10.82
CA GLY A 162 1.02 10.29 -10.78
C GLY A 162 1.96 9.38 -9.98
N TRP A 163 1.49 8.27 -9.40
CA TRP A 163 2.34 7.35 -8.62
C TRP A 163 2.76 6.06 -9.36
N GLY A 164 2.44 5.96 -10.64
CA GLY A 164 2.77 4.78 -11.43
C GLY A 164 1.60 3.80 -11.56
N ALA A 165 1.88 2.56 -11.98
CA ALA A 165 0.82 1.63 -12.35
C ALA A 165 0.07 1.03 -11.16
N LEU A 166 0.80 0.60 -10.12
CA LEU A 166 0.23 -0.13 -8.99
C LEU A 166 0.76 0.37 -7.64
N ALA A 167 -0.10 0.33 -6.63
CA ALA A 167 0.25 0.50 -5.22
C ALA A 167 -0.32 -0.66 -4.39
N ARG A 168 0.19 -0.84 -3.18
CA ARG A 168 -0.36 -1.78 -2.20
C ARG A 168 -1.35 -1.08 -1.30
N TYR A 169 -2.54 -1.68 -1.19
CA TYR A 169 -3.60 -1.23 -0.30
C TYR A 169 -3.88 -2.33 0.74
N THR A 170 -4.06 -1.94 1.99
CA THR A 170 -4.59 -2.86 3.00
C THR A 170 -6.10 -2.77 2.99
N ARG A 171 -6.77 -3.92 2.81
CA ARG A 171 -8.23 -4.02 2.78
C ARG A 171 -8.70 -5.12 3.72
N HIS A 172 -9.88 -4.92 4.30
CA HIS A 172 -10.56 -5.91 5.12
C HIS A 172 -11.86 -6.28 4.42
N TYR A 173 -11.93 -7.52 3.90
CA TYR A 173 -13.07 -8.01 3.13
C TYR A 173 -13.80 -9.11 3.85
N ILE A 174 -15.10 -9.23 3.59
CA ILE A 174 -15.87 -10.44 3.86
C ILE A 174 -15.26 -11.56 3.00
N TRP A 175 -14.98 -12.71 3.64
CA TRP A 175 -14.49 -13.87 2.92
C TRP A 175 -15.66 -14.54 2.17
N ASP A 176 -15.69 -14.40 0.87
CA ASP A 176 -16.68 -14.96 -0.03
C ASP A 176 -15.94 -15.59 -1.23
N PRO A 177 -16.02 -16.94 -1.41
CA PRO A 177 -15.34 -17.63 -2.51
C PRO A 177 -15.70 -17.15 -3.91
N ALA A 178 -16.88 -16.54 -4.09
CA ALA A 178 -17.29 -15.97 -5.36
C ALA A 178 -16.58 -14.62 -5.67
N ARG A 179 -16.01 -13.98 -4.65
CA ARG A 179 -15.40 -12.63 -4.72
C ARG A 179 -13.97 -12.58 -4.25
N THR A 180 -13.54 -13.61 -3.50
CA THR A 180 -12.17 -13.79 -3.01
C THR A 180 -11.79 -15.25 -3.19
N ARG A 181 -10.68 -15.55 -3.83
CA ARG A 181 -10.24 -16.92 -4.09
C ARG A 181 -8.73 -17.10 -3.89
N ALA A 182 -8.34 -18.30 -3.53
CA ALA A 182 -6.92 -18.64 -3.49
C ALA A 182 -6.34 -18.57 -4.91
N ARG A 183 -5.19 -17.92 -5.05
CA ARG A 183 -4.45 -17.91 -6.31
C ARG A 183 -3.73 -19.25 -6.46
N LYS A 184 -3.96 -19.95 -7.56
CA LYS A 184 -3.20 -21.16 -7.87
C LYS A 184 -1.73 -20.78 -8.03
N PRO A 185 -0.79 -21.54 -7.46
CA PRO A 185 0.62 -21.35 -7.75
C PRO A 185 0.81 -21.43 -9.27
N VAL A 186 1.55 -20.49 -9.83
CA VAL A 186 1.99 -20.56 -11.21
C VAL A 186 3.01 -21.71 -11.26
N PRO A 187 2.83 -22.71 -12.13
CA PRO A 187 3.74 -23.83 -12.26
C PRO A 187 5.16 -23.39 -12.65
#